data_9a8ab046aea91a875e2bca0ee37a2e34
#
_entry.id   9a8ab046aea91a875e2bca0ee37a2e34
#
_cell.length_a   1.000
_cell.length_b   1.000
_cell.length_c   1.000
_cell.angle_alpha   90.00
_cell.angle_beta   90.00
_cell.angle_gamma   90.00
#
_symmetry.space_group_name_H-M   'P 1'
#
loop_
_entity.id
_entity.type
_entity.pdbx_description
1 polymer ?
#
loop_
_entity_poly.entity_id
_entity_poly.type
_entity_poly.pdbx_seq_one_letter_code
_entity_poly.pdbx_strand_id
1 'polypeptide(L)'
;MTDHLLSNFTVKDSHGHAFALKEYDGCVVLAVNTASACGFTPQYKDLQALHERYYDQGLRVIAFPCNQFLKQESGSNEEIQTFCERFSVSFPVMGKIEVNGENADPLWLWLRRQAPGFLGSTSIKWNFTKFLIARDGRTVQRFAPNTPPLQLVHHIESLL
;
A
#
# COMPACT_ATOMS: atom_id res chain seq x y z
N MET A 1 11.57 14.79 -12.63
CA MET A 1 11.41 13.38 -12.98
C MET A 1 12.49 12.55 -12.32
N THR A 2 12.13 11.45 -11.69
CA THR A 2 13.12 10.61 -11.04
C THR A 2 13.32 9.32 -11.84
N ASP A 3 14.55 8.81 -11.85
CA ASP A 3 14.86 7.53 -12.45
C ASP A 3 14.72 6.37 -11.45
N HIS A 4 14.10 6.66 -10.29
CA HIS A 4 13.89 5.64 -9.27
C HIS A 4 12.89 4.58 -9.72
N LEU A 5 13.13 3.36 -9.30
CA LEU A 5 12.23 2.22 -9.40
C LEU A 5 11.78 1.83 -8.00
N LEU A 6 10.72 1.06 -7.92
CA LEU A 6 10.26 0.49 -6.65
C LEU A 6 11.41 -0.19 -5.91
N SER A 7 12.26 -0.92 -6.62
CA SER A 7 13.39 -1.66 -6.03
C SER A 7 14.45 -0.77 -5.38
N ASN A 8 14.44 0.53 -5.61
CA ASN A 8 15.37 1.46 -4.96
C ASN A 8 14.98 1.77 -3.51
N PHE A 9 13.79 1.37 -3.07
CA PHE A 9 13.29 1.74 -1.75
C PHE A 9 13.38 0.60 -0.76
N THR A 10 13.73 0.95 0.48
CA THR A 10 13.70 0.06 1.62
C THR A 10 12.81 0.68 2.68
N VAL A 11 11.91 -0.10 3.23
CA VAL A 11 10.98 0.34 4.28
C VAL A 11 11.22 -0.47 5.54
N LYS A 12 10.53 -0.15 6.64
CA LYS A 12 10.63 -0.91 7.88
C LYS A 12 9.39 -1.75 8.09
N ASP A 13 9.58 -3.00 8.48
CA ASP A 13 8.48 -3.85 8.87
C ASP A 13 7.94 -3.45 10.26
N SER A 14 6.93 -4.16 10.76
CA SER A 14 6.31 -3.84 12.05
C SER A 14 7.24 -4.04 13.26
N HIS A 15 8.37 -4.70 13.07
CA HIS A 15 9.39 -4.91 14.11
C HIS A 15 10.58 -3.96 13.97
N GLY A 16 10.54 -3.02 13.02
CA GLY A 16 11.61 -2.08 12.76
C GLY A 16 12.76 -2.61 11.91
N HIS A 17 12.62 -3.81 11.35
CA HIS A 17 13.61 -4.39 10.47
C HIS A 17 13.46 -3.87 9.05
N ALA A 18 14.58 -3.75 8.33
CA ALA A 18 14.58 -3.29 6.95
C ALA A 18 13.91 -4.33 6.04
N PHE A 19 13.04 -3.85 5.16
CA PHE A 19 12.40 -4.65 4.12
C PHE A 19 12.70 -3.98 2.78
N ALA A 20 13.54 -4.62 1.96
CA ALA A 20 13.92 -4.08 0.66
C ALA A 20 12.86 -4.42 -0.39
N LEU A 21 12.31 -3.40 -1.04
CA LEU A 21 11.30 -3.61 -2.10
C LEU A 21 11.88 -4.33 -3.31
N LYS A 22 13.21 -4.46 -3.39
CA LYS A 22 13.89 -5.28 -4.38
C LYS A 22 13.43 -6.74 -4.34
N GLU A 23 12.98 -7.23 -3.19
CA GLU A 23 12.44 -8.58 -3.08
C GLU A 23 11.19 -8.79 -3.94
N TYR A 24 10.57 -7.70 -4.38
CA TYR A 24 9.38 -7.75 -5.25
C TYR A 24 9.71 -7.47 -6.72
N ASP A 25 10.99 -7.53 -7.11
CA ASP A 25 11.38 -7.36 -8.51
C ASP A 25 10.62 -8.32 -9.42
N GLY A 26 10.05 -7.78 -10.50
CA GLY A 26 9.28 -8.56 -11.46
C GLY A 26 7.87 -8.92 -11.02
N CYS A 27 7.47 -8.54 -9.80
CA CYS A 27 6.10 -8.74 -9.30
C CYS A 27 5.25 -7.51 -9.59
N VAL A 28 3.93 -7.73 -9.64
CA VAL A 28 2.95 -6.64 -9.59
C VAL A 28 2.69 -6.34 -8.12
N VAL A 29 2.82 -5.08 -7.70
CA VAL A 29 2.70 -4.70 -6.29
C VAL A 29 1.50 -3.78 -6.08
N LEU A 30 0.68 -4.10 -5.09
CA LEU A 30 -0.43 -3.25 -4.65
C LEU A 30 -0.08 -2.69 -3.27
N ALA A 31 0.27 -1.41 -3.22
CA ALA A 31 0.62 -0.71 -1.98
C ALA A 31 -0.57 0.12 -1.50
N VAL A 32 -0.92 -0.03 -0.22
CA VAL A 32 -2.11 0.60 0.37
C VAL A 32 -1.75 1.21 1.71
N ASN A 33 -2.16 2.46 1.95
CA ASN A 33 -2.07 3.03 3.28
C ASN A 33 -3.33 2.63 4.06
N THR A 34 -3.13 2.09 5.26
CA THR A 34 -4.21 1.41 5.98
C THR A 34 -4.47 2.01 7.35
N ALA A 35 -5.66 1.71 7.90
CA ALA A 35 -6.05 2.09 9.23
C ALA A 35 -7.01 1.05 9.82
N SER A 36 -7.01 0.90 11.15
CA SER A 36 -7.84 -0.08 11.84
C SER A 36 -9.18 0.50 12.33
N ALA A 37 -9.38 1.82 12.25
CA ALA A 37 -10.58 2.50 12.75
C ALA A 37 -11.27 3.38 11.71
N CYS A 38 -11.06 3.12 10.42
CA CYS A 38 -11.66 3.85 9.31
C CYS A 38 -12.95 3.17 8.84
N GLY A 39 -13.88 3.94 8.27
CA GLY A 39 -15.07 3.37 7.62
C GLY A 39 -14.72 2.44 6.45
N PHE A 40 -13.54 2.58 5.85
CA PHE A 40 -13.06 1.71 4.78
C PHE A 40 -12.25 0.50 5.29
N THR A 41 -12.06 0.36 6.60
CA THR A 41 -11.31 -0.75 7.18
C THR A 41 -11.79 -2.14 6.72
N PRO A 42 -13.09 -2.37 6.46
CA PRO A 42 -13.53 -3.65 5.87
C PRO A 42 -12.86 -4.02 4.56
N GLN A 43 -12.21 -3.08 3.87
CA GLN A 43 -11.44 -3.36 2.66
C GLN A 43 -10.27 -4.32 2.91
N TYR A 44 -9.81 -4.49 4.14
CA TYR A 44 -8.79 -5.48 4.48
C TYR A 44 -9.16 -6.88 3.97
N LYS A 45 -10.43 -7.26 4.11
CA LYS A 45 -10.93 -8.56 3.67
C LYS A 45 -10.76 -8.74 2.15
N ASP A 46 -11.08 -7.71 1.39
CA ASP A 46 -10.98 -7.78 -0.07
C ASP A 46 -9.53 -7.73 -0.54
N LEU A 47 -8.69 -6.97 0.17
CA LEU A 47 -7.24 -6.96 -0.10
C LEU A 47 -6.65 -8.36 0.12
N GLN A 48 -7.06 -9.02 1.18
CA GLN A 48 -6.63 -10.39 1.46
C GLN A 48 -7.11 -11.36 0.37
N ALA A 49 -8.33 -11.20 -0.10
CA ALA A 49 -8.86 -12.03 -1.19
C ALA A 49 -8.03 -11.88 -2.47
N LEU A 50 -7.65 -10.65 -2.83
CA LEU A 50 -6.79 -10.39 -3.98
C LEU A 50 -5.41 -11.03 -3.80
N HIS A 51 -4.84 -10.88 -2.59
CA HIS A 51 -3.53 -11.44 -2.27
C HIS A 51 -3.52 -12.96 -2.44
N GLU A 52 -4.50 -13.65 -1.90
CA GLU A 52 -4.60 -15.10 -2.01
C GLU A 52 -4.81 -15.54 -3.46
N ARG A 53 -5.70 -14.86 -4.17
CA ARG A 53 -6.09 -15.24 -5.53
C ARG A 53 -4.94 -15.12 -6.53
N TYR A 54 -4.13 -14.08 -6.42
CA TYR A 54 -3.14 -13.75 -7.44
C TYR A 54 -1.68 -13.91 -6.99
N TYR A 55 -1.44 -14.38 -5.77
CA TYR A 55 -0.09 -14.53 -5.25
C TYR A 55 0.80 -15.38 -6.17
N ASP A 56 0.30 -16.55 -6.55
CA ASP A 56 1.05 -17.47 -7.40
C ASP A 56 1.29 -16.93 -8.82
N GLN A 57 0.47 -15.97 -9.23
CA GLN A 57 0.63 -15.31 -10.53
C GLN A 57 1.55 -14.09 -10.46
N GLY A 58 2.00 -13.70 -9.28
CA GLY A 58 2.98 -12.64 -9.11
C GLY A 58 2.46 -11.34 -8.48
N LEU A 59 1.24 -11.32 -7.91
CA LEU A 59 0.77 -10.16 -7.17
C LEU A 59 1.32 -10.17 -5.73
N ARG A 60 1.74 -9.00 -5.27
CA ARG A 60 2.15 -8.78 -3.88
C ARG A 60 1.39 -7.58 -3.32
N VAL A 61 0.54 -7.83 -2.30
CA VAL A 61 -0.14 -6.76 -1.57
C VAL A 61 0.73 -6.39 -0.37
N ILE A 62 0.92 -5.11 -0.13
CA ILE A 62 1.70 -4.63 1.01
C ILE A 62 0.97 -3.43 1.64
N ALA A 63 0.77 -3.50 2.95
CA ALA A 63 0.03 -2.48 3.69
C ALA A 63 0.98 -1.60 4.50
N PHE A 64 0.66 -0.30 4.54
CA PHE A 64 1.41 0.71 5.27
C PHE A 64 0.46 1.43 6.22
N PRO A 65 0.41 1.05 7.51
CA PRO A 65 -0.42 1.76 8.48
C PRO A 65 -0.01 3.23 8.59
N CYS A 66 -1.00 4.12 8.66
CA CYS A 66 -0.77 5.55 8.74
C CYS A 66 -1.81 6.21 9.64
N ASN A 67 -1.37 7.11 10.53
CA ASN A 67 -2.24 7.75 11.52
C ASN A 67 -2.59 9.21 11.17
N GLN A 68 -2.35 9.64 9.93
CA GLN A 68 -2.53 11.05 9.54
C GLN A 68 -3.98 11.45 9.23
N PHE A 69 -4.90 10.49 9.15
CA PHE A 69 -6.28 10.75 8.77
C PHE A 69 -7.21 10.54 9.97
N LEU A 70 -7.48 11.62 10.70
CA LEU A 70 -8.29 11.65 11.91
C LEU A 70 -7.82 10.65 12.97
N LYS A 71 -6.53 10.35 13.00
CA LYS A 71 -5.91 9.44 13.98
C LYS A 71 -6.60 8.06 14.02
N GLN A 72 -7.01 7.55 12.86
CA GLN A 72 -7.70 6.27 12.78
C GLN A 72 -6.77 5.05 12.82
N GLU A 73 -5.47 5.27 13.00
CA GLU A 73 -4.47 4.22 13.22
C GLU A 73 -3.57 4.61 14.40
N SER A 74 -4.17 4.86 15.56
CA SER A 74 -3.46 5.35 16.75
C SER A 74 -2.74 4.25 17.54
N GLY A 75 -3.01 2.98 17.26
CA GLY A 75 -2.40 1.86 17.98
C GLY A 75 -0.92 1.68 17.68
N SER A 76 -0.24 0.90 18.53
CA SER A 76 1.13 0.48 18.29
C SER A 76 1.22 -0.51 17.12
N ASN A 77 2.43 -0.75 16.62
CA ASN A 77 2.62 -1.77 15.59
C ASN A 77 2.14 -3.15 16.03
N GLU A 78 2.32 -3.50 17.32
CA GLU A 78 1.83 -4.77 17.87
C GLU A 78 0.31 -4.84 17.87
N GLU A 79 -0.35 -3.76 18.29
CA GLU A 79 -1.82 -3.68 18.27
C GLU A 79 -2.38 -3.77 16.86
N ILE A 80 -1.71 -3.16 15.89
CA ILE A 80 -2.10 -3.23 14.49
C ILE A 80 -1.97 -4.65 13.97
N GLN A 81 -0.89 -5.37 14.32
CA GLN A 81 -0.71 -6.76 13.93
C GLN A 81 -1.82 -7.64 14.50
N THR A 82 -2.16 -7.46 15.77
CA THR A 82 -3.26 -8.18 16.42
C THR A 82 -4.59 -7.92 15.70
N PHE A 83 -4.82 -6.66 15.32
CA PHE A 83 -6.02 -6.29 14.55
C PHE A 83 -6.05 -7.01 13.20
N CYS A 84 -4.93 -7.03 12.48
CA CYS A 84 -4.84 -7.68 11.17
C CYS A 84 -5.07 -9.20 11.27
N GLU A 85 -4.64 -9.84 12.34
CA GLU A 85 -4.89 -11.26 12.58
C GLU A 85 -6.39 -11.57 12.62
N ARG A 86 -7.21 -10.67 13.11
CA ARG A 86 -8.67 -10.83 13.13
C ARG A 86 -9.28 -10.89 11.73
N PHE A 87 -8.62 -10.28 10.75
CA PHE A 87 -9.03 -10.31 9.35
C PHE A 87 -8.31 -11.41 8.57
N SER A 88 -7.55 -12.26 9.26
CA SER A 88 -6.77 -13.34 8.64
C SER A 88 -5.82 -12.81 7.55
N VAL A 89 -5.23 -11.64 7.77
CA VAL A 89 -4.32 -10.99 6.82
C VAL A 89 -3.02 -11.77 6.75
N SER A 90 -2.64 -12.22 5.55
CA SER A 90 -1.37 -12.90 5.29
C SER A 90 -0.38 -12.07 4.46
N PHE A 91 -0.83 -10.95 3.85
CA PHE A 91 0.10 -10.05 3.19
C PHE A 91 0.88 -9.23 4.23
N PRO A 92 2.10 -8.77 3.89
CA PRO A 92 2.91 -7.99 4.82
C PRO A 92 2.25 -6.66 5.22
N VAL A 93 2.30 -6.37 6.52
CA VAL A 93 1.87 -5.10 7.10
C VAL A 93 3.12 -4.46 7.69
N MET A 94 3.52 -3.32 7.13
CA MET A 94 4.75 -2.62 7.52
C MET A 94 4.56 -1.84 8.82
N GLY A 95 5.64 -1.26 9.32
CA GLY A 95 5.58 -0.33 10.42
C GLY A 95 4.83 0.94 10.04
N LYS A 96 4.25 1.60 11.04
CA LYS A 96 3.48 2.84 10.83
C LYS A 96 4.37 3.92 10.22
N ILE A 97 3.86 4.63 9.21
CA ILE A 97 4.55 5.71 8.50
C ILE A 97 3.67 6.95 8.37
N GLU A 98 4.26 8.04 7.89
CA GLU A 98 3.52 9.18 7.37
C GLU A 98 3.58 9.15 5.84
N VAL A 99 2.52 9.56 5.19
CA VAL A 99 2.41 9.56 3.72
C VAL A 99 2.35 10.98 3.14
N ASN A 100 2.08 11.96 3.98
CA ASN A 100 2.04 13.40 3.65
C ASN A 100 2.94 14.19 4.60
N GLY A 101 3.32 15.40 4.20
CA GLY A 101 4.08 16.31 5.04
C GLY A 101 5.59 16.09 4.98
N GLU A 102 6.30 16.76 5.88
CA GLU A 102 7.77 16.77 5.90
C GLU A 102 8.37 15.40 6.17
N ASN A 103 7.67 14.58 6.96
CA ASN A 103 8.17 13.28 7.38
C ASN A 103 7.58 12.13 6.54
N ALA A 104 7.01 12.44 5.37
CA ALA A 104 6.47 11.42 4.50
C ALA A 104 7.54 10.40 4.10
N ASP A 105 7.18 9.14 4.14
CA ASP A 105 8.07 8.05 3.75
C ASP A 105 8.53 8.25 2.30
N PRO A 106 9.83 8.07 2.00
CA PRO A 106 10.37 8.27 0.65
C PRO A 106 9.67 7.45 -0.43
N LEU A 107 9.26 6.21 -0.13
CA LEU A 107 8.50 5.40 -1.08
C LEU A 107 7.18 6.09 -1.44
N TRP A 108 6.48 6.62 -0.44
CA TRP A 108 5.18 7.26 -0.65
C TRP A 108 5.31 8.60 -1.37
N LEU A 109 6.38 9.35 -1.14
CA LEU A 109 6.68 10.54 -1.95
C LEU A 109 6.84 10.18 -3.43
N TRP A 110 7.55 9.10 -3.70
CA TRP A 110 7.75 8.62 -5.07
C TRP A 110 6.43 8.16 -5.70
N LEU A 111 5.64 7.36 -4.98
CA LEU A 111 4.34 6.89 -5.47
C LEU A 111 3.42 8.06 -5.81
N ARG A 112 3.35 9.07 -4.96
CA ARG A 112 2.53 10.25 -5.15
C ARG A 112 2.92 11.02 -6.42
N ARG A 113 4.21 11.09 -6.71
CA ARG A 113 4.73 11.78 -7.89
C ARG A 113 4.55 10.96 -9.17
N GLN A 114 4.71 9.64 -9.07
CA GLN A 114 4.52 8.74 -10.22
C GLN A 114 3.05 8.70 -10.66
N ALA A 115 2.12 8.81 -9.73
CA ALA A 115 0.69 8.74 -10.01
C ALA A 115 -0.06 9.82 -9.22
N PRO A 116 -0.09 11.07 -9.73
CA PRO A 116 -0.86 12.14 -9.11
C PRO A 116 -2.37 11.82 -9.09
N GLY A 117 -3.08 12.42 -8.15
CA GLY A 117 -4.52 12.26 -8.06
C GLY A 117 -5.28 13.33 -8.83
N PHE A 118 -6.48 13.64 -8.35
CA PHE A 118 -7.41 14.58 -8.98
C PHE A 118 -6.75 15.95 -9.19
N LEU A 119 -6.88 16.48 -10.41
CA LEU A 119 -6.34 17.78 -10.82
C LEU A 119 -4.82 17.92 -10.55
N GLY A 120 -4.07 16.83 -10.62
CA GLY A 120 -2.63 16.83 -10.43
C GLY A 120 -2.18 16.93 -8.98
N SER A 121 -3.10 16.89 -8.01
CA SER A 121 -2.74 16.88 -6.60
C SER A 121 -1.98 15.61 -6.25
N THR A 122 -0.84 15.74 -5.55
CA THR A 122 -0.03 14.59 -5.16
C THR A 122 -0.36 14.08 -3.77
N SER A 123 -0.95 14.88 -2.89
CA SER A 123 -1.23 14.46 -1.51
C SER A 123 -2.17 13.25 -1.45
N ILE A 124 -1.97 12.42 -0.43
CA ILE A 124 -2.88 11.32 -0.11
C ILE A 124 -4.07 11.92 0.63
N LYS A 125 -5.28 11.62 0.18
CA LYS A 125 -6.49 12.29 0.69
C LYS A 125 -7.12 11.56 1.86
N TRP A 126 -6.96 10.24 1.95
CA TRP A 126 -7.57 9.43 3.00
C TRP A 126 -6.93 8.06 3.10
N ASN A 127 -7.31 7.31 4.14
CA ASN A 127 -6.92 5.91 4.30
C ASN A 127 -7.40 5.06 3.11
N PHE A 128 -6.69 3.98 2.84
CA PHE A 128 -7.00 3.03 1.76
C PHE A 128 -6.90 3.60 0.35
N THR A 129 -6.03 4.59 0.15
CA THR A 129 -5.55 4.96 -1.18
C THR A 129 -4.67 3.82 -1.69
N LYS A 130 -4.85 3.40 -2.94
CA LYS A 130 -4.12 2.26 -3.51
C LYS A 130 -3.22 2.74 -4.64
N PHE A 131 -2.02 2.16 -4.68
CA PHE A 131 -1.09 2.32 -5.80
C PHE A 131 -0.76 0.95 -6.35
N LEU A 132 -1.02 0.75 -7.64
CA LEU A 132 -0.73 -0.49 -8.34
C LEU A 132 0.52 -0.28 -9.20
N ILE A 133 1.58 -1.02 -8.91
CA ILE A 133 2.88 -0.90 -9.56
C ILE A 133 3.08 -2.09 -10.48
N ALA A 134 3.34 -1.82 -11.77
CA ALA A 134 3.54 -2.84 -12.78
C ALA A 134 4.86 -3.60 -12.55
N ARG A 135 5.06 -4.69 -13.30
CA ARG A 135 6.26 -5.54 -13.20
C ARG A 135 7.56 -4.79 -13.51
N ASP A 136 7.49 -3.69 -14.26
CA ASP A 136 8.66 -2.86 -14.55
C ASP A 136 9.16 -2.09 -13.32
N GLY A 137 8.39 -2.09 -12.23
CA GLY A 137 8.75 -1.35 -11.01
C GLY A 137 8.67 0.16 -11.16
N ARG A 138 8.12 0.67 -12.26
CA ARG A 138 8.11 2.11 -12.58
C ARG A 138 6.72 2.64 -12.90
N THR A 139 5.91 1.88 -13.65
CA THR A 139 4.58 2.30 -14.05
C THR A 139 3.62 2.13 -12.89
N VAL A 140 3.00 3.23 -12.45
CA VAL A 140 2.15 3.26 -11.25
C VAL A 140 0.79 3.83 -11.61
N GLN A 141 -0.27 3.16 -11.13
CA GLN A 141 -1.65 3.63 -11.21
C GLN A 141 -2.17 3.90 -9.81
N ARG A 142 -2.92 4.98 -9.65
CA ARG A 142 -3.49 5.38 -8.35
C ARG A 142 -5.00 5.17 -8.34
N PHE A 143 -5.51 4.63 -7.24
CA PHE A 143 -6.95 4.41 -7.04
C PHE A 143 -7.41 5.08 -5.75
N ALA A 144 -8.61 5.67 -5.81
CA ALA A 144 -9.19 6.42 -4.70
C ALA A 144 -9.51 5.53 -3.50
N PRO A 145 -9.58 6.12 -2.28
CA PRO A 145 -9.92 5.37 -1.07
C PRO A 145 -11.22 4.57 -1.18
N ASN A 146 -12.25 5.16 -1.78
CA ASN A 146 -13.56 4.53 -1.90
C ASN A 146 -13.67 3.51 -3.04
N THR A 147 -12.62 3.29 -3.81
CA THR A 147 -12.59 2.24 -4.83
C THR A 147 -12.43 0.89 -4.13
N PRO A 148 -13.43 0.00 -4.17
CA PRO A 148 -13.29 -1.33 -3.55
C PRO A 148 -12.12 -2.09 -4.20
N PRO A 149 -11.32 -2.81 -3.40
CA PRO A 149 -10.16 -3.55 -3.96
C PRO A 149 -10.55 -4.52 -5.07
N LEU A 150 -11.73 -5.15 -5.01
CA LEU A 150 -12.15 -6.09 -6.04
C LEU A 150 -12.42 -5.43 -7.39
N GLN A 151 -12.59 -4.10 -7.44
CA GLN A 151 -12.70 -3.38 -8.70
C GLN A 151 -11.35 -3.25 -9.42
N LEU A 152 -10.24 -3.58 -8.75
CA LEU A 152 -8.93 -3.55 -9.36
C LEU A 152 -8.60 -4.82 -10.13
N VAL A 153 -9.46 -5.83 -10.12
CA VAL A 153 -9.19 -7.13 -10.73
C VAL A 153 -8.74 -7.02 -12.19
N HIS A 154 -9.45 -6.23 -13.01
CA HIS A 154 -9.09 -6.07 -14.41
C HIS A 154 -7.73 -5.40 -14.59
N HIS A 155 -7.43 -4.40 -13.77
CA HIS A 155 -6.14 -3.71 -13.80
C HIS A 155 -5.02 -4.66 -13.39
N ILE A 156 -5.24 -5.45 -12.35
CA ILE A 156 -4.26 -6.43 -11.88
C ILE A 156 -4.01 -7.48 -12.97
N GLU A 157 -5.07 -8.08 -13.50
CA GLU A 157 -4.94 -9.13 -14.51
C GLU A 157 -4.25 -8.64 -15.78
N SER A 158 -4.44 -7.38 -16.14
CA SER A 158 -3.77 -6.81 -17.32
C SER A 158 -2.26 -6.68 -17.15
N LEU A 159 -1.77 -6.65 -15.90
CA LEU A 159 -0.35 -6.51 -15.58
C LEU A 159 0.32 -7.87 -15.31
N LEU A 160 -0.44 -8.88 -14.99
CA LEU A 160 0.09 -10.22 -14.72
C LEU A 160 0.40 -10.95 -16.01
#